data_1291b1dc961c5f14218526eb47b59be2
#
_entry.id   1291b1dc961c5f14218526eb47b59be2
#
_cell.length_a   1.000
_cell.length_b   1.000
_cell.length_c   1.000
_cell.angle_alpha   90.00
_cell.angle_beta   90.00
_cell.angle_gamma   90.00
#
_symmetry.space_group_name_H-M   'P 1'
#
loop_
_entity.id
_entity.type
_entity.pdbx_description
1 polymer ?
#
loop_
_entity_poly.entity_id
_entity_poly.type
_entity_poly.pdbx_seq_one_letter_code
_entity_poly.pdbx_strand_id
1 'polypeptide(L)'
;VSNGNHAEVVRVPKNLCVKIPDNVDDESASFTVLGAIGLQGIRLMQPTMGECFVVTGLGLIGLLCVQMLRANGCRVLGIDFDSKKCERAQKFGAETVNLSKGEDPVIVAQGFSRGRGVDGVLITAATQSDEVIHQSAEMCRKRGRIVLVGVVGLNLRRDDFFKKEITFQVSASYGPGRYDSFYEDDGNDYPVGFVRWTEQRNFE
;
A
#
# COMPACT_ATOMS: atom_id res chain seq x y z
N VAL A 1 14.45 -10.01 5.02
CA VAL A 1 15.71 -9.27 5.22
C VAL A 1 16.08 -8.49 3.98
N SER A 2 16.17 -7.18 4.08
CA SER A 2 16.32 -6.30 2.90
C SER A 2 17.78 -6.14 2.41
N ASN A 3 18.76 -6.33 3.26
CA ASN A 3 20.18 -6.05 2.98
C ASN A 3 21.05 -7.32 2.89
N GLY A 4 20.44 -8.50 2.87
CA GLY A 4 21.16 -9.77 2.74
C GLY A 4 21.45 -10.12 1.29
N ASN A 5 22.59 -10.75 1.04
CA ASN A 5 22.92 -11.37 -0.24
C ASN A 5 22.15 -12.69 -0.40
N HIS A 6 22.04 -13.20 -1.64
CA HIS A 6 21.56 -14.56 -1.88
C HIS A 6 22.63 -15.58 -1.41
N ALA A 7 22.47 -16.09 -0.21
CA ALA A 7 23.37 -17.04 0.43
C ALA A 7 22.63 -17.82 1.52
N GLU A 8 23.14 -19.00 1.89
CA GLU A 8 22.58 -19.83 2.97
C GLU A 8 22.68 -19.14 4.34
N VAL A 9 23.73 -18.34 4.54
CA VAL A 9 23.97 -17.58 5.76
C VAL A 9 24.30 -16.14 5.38
N VAL A 10 23.58 -15.20 6.01
CA VAL A 10 23.77 -13.77 5.80
C VAL A 10 23.99 -13.06 7.14
N ARG A 11 24.82 -12.02 7.13
CA ARG A 11 24.95 -11.09 8.26
C ARG A 11 24.18 -9.83 7.94
N VAL A 12 23.21 -9.51 8.77
CA VAL A 12 22.33 -8.34 8.62
C VAL A 12 22.13 -7.66 9.98
N PRO A 13 21.82 -6.35 10.00
CA PRO A 13 21.42 -5.67 11.21
C PRO A 13 20.21 -6.34 11.88
N LYS A 14 20.22 -6.40 13.22
CA LYS A 14 19.16 -7.11 13.97
C LYS A 14 17.75 -6.53 13.74
N ASN A 15 17.64 -5.22 13.53
CA ASN A 15 16.37 -4.54 13.30
C ASN A 15 15.83 -4.75 11.88
N LEU A 16 16.62 -5.34 10.98
CA LEU A 16 16.24 -5.72 9.62
C LEU A 16 15.92 -7.22 9.48
N CYS A 17 15.77 -7.94 10.57
CA CYS A 17 15.36 -9.34 10.53
C CYS A 17 14.38 -9.66 11.65
N VAL A 18 13.56 -10.68 11.39
CA VAL A 18 12.65 -11.28 12.37
C VAL A 18 12.75 -12.80 12.25
N LYS A 19 12.43 -13.49 13.34
CA LYS A 19 12.32 -14.95 13.32
C LYS A 19 11.05 -15.33 12.55
N ILE A 20 11.15 -16.29 11.61
CA ILE A 20 9.98 -16.88 10.97
C ILE A 20 9.26 -17.73 12.02
N PRO A 21 7.95 -17.52 12.27
CA PRO A 21 7.18 -18.36 13.17
C PRO A 21 7.11 -19.81 12.68
N ASP A 22 7.04 -20.76 13.60
CA ASP A 22 7.09 -22.20 13.27
C ASP A 22 5.90 -22.66 12.40
N ASN A 23 4.81 -21.91 12.36
CA ASN A 23 3.62 -22.17 11.54
C ASN A 23 3.63 -21.47 10.18
N VAL A 24 4.72 -20.80 9.81
CA VAL A 24 4.88 -20.08 8.53
C VAL A 24 5.99 -20.78 7.74
N ASP A 25 5.69 -21.19 6.51
CA ASP A 25 6.68 -21.77 5.61
C ASP A 25 7.59 -20.70 4.98
N ASP A 26 8.76 -21.11 4.51
CA ASP A 26 9.77 -20.23 3.93
C ASP A 26 9.27 -19.53 2.66
N GLU A 27 8.40 -20.16 1.86
CA GLU A 27 7.82 -19.56 0.66
C GLU A 27 6.94 -18.37 1.03
N SER A 28 6.04 -18.55 2.00
CA SER A 28 5.19 -17.47 2.53
C SER A 28 6.03 -16.37 3.18
N ALA A 29 7.03 -16.72 3.98
CA ALA A 29 7.93 -15.77 4.63
C ALA A 29 8.74 -14.93 3.64
N SER A 30 9.01 -15.43 2.43
CA SER A 30 9.73 -14.68 1.40
C SER A 30 9.03 -13.39 0.95
N PHE A 31 7.72 -13.28 1.18
CA PHE A 31 6.92 -12.09 0.85
C PHE A 31 6.91 -11.03 1.96
N THR A 32 7.47 -11.30 3.14
CA THR A 32 7.37 -10.44 4.33
C THR A 32 7.81 -9.00 4.06
N VAL A 33 8.98 -8.80 3.43
CA VAL A 33 9.50 -7.44 3.18
C VAL A 33 8.58 -6.67 2.22
N LEU A 34 8.10 -7.31 1.17
CA LEU A 34 7.18 -6.70 0.20
C LEU A 34 5.80 -6.45 0.83
N GLY A 35 5.36 -7.36 1.70
CA GLY A 35 4.16 -7.18 2.52
C GLY A 35 4.28 -5.99 3.45
N ALA A 36 5.41 -5.82 4.12
CA ALA A 36 5.67 -4.71 5.03
C ALA A 36 5.71 -3.35 4.31
N ILE A 37 6.20 -3.29 3.06
CA ILE A 37 6.10 -2.08 2.23
C ILE A 37 4.63 -1.70 2.00
N GLY A 38 3.80 -2.65 1.62
CA GLY A 38 2.36 -2.43 1.46
C GLY A 38 1.67 -2.07 2.77
N LEU A 39 2.03 -2.77 3.85
CA LEU A 39 1.49 -2.54 5.20
C LEU A 39 1.81 -1.13 5.71
N GLN A 40 3.01 -0.62 5.48
CA GLN A 40 3.36 0.77 5.83
C GLN A 40 2.44 1.77 5.11
N GLY A 41 2.20 1.59 3.82
CA GLY A 41 1.23 2.40 3.08
C GLY A 41 -0.17 2.34 3.68
N ILE A 42 -0.64 1.16 4.05
CA ILE A 42 -1.93 0.96 4.71
C ILE A 42 -1.97 1.66 6.08
N ARG A 43 -0.91 1.55 6.89
CA ARG A 43 -0.86 2.24 8.21
C ARG A 43 -0.94 3.76 8.07
N LEU A 44 -0.29 4.34 7.06
CA LEU A 44 -0.39 5.77 6.77
C LEU A 44 -1.82 6.18 6.35
N MET A 45 -2.57 5.28 5.73
CA MET A 45 -3.97 5.50 5.40
C MET A 45 -4.91 5.39 6.62
N GLN A 46 -4.47 4.80 7.74
CA GLN A 46 -5.26 4.63 8.95
C GLN A 46 -6.68 4.08 8.67
N PRO A 47 -6.80 2.91 8.01
CA PRO A 47 -8.10 2.38 7.63
C PRO A 47 -8.93 1.99 8.85
N THR A 48 -10.24 2.22 8.77
CA THR A 48 -11.21 1.71 9.74
C THR A 48 -12.16 0.72 9.08
N MET A 49 -12.71 -0.19 9.88
CA MET A 49 -13.64 -1.21 9.41
C MET A 49 -14.81 -0.60 8.63
N GLY A 50 -15.09 -1.14 7.45
CA GLY A 50 -16.22 -0.70 6.60
C GLY A 50 -15.88 0.41 5.62
N GLU A 51 -14.71 1.04 5.72
CA GLU A 51 -14.24 2.02 4.73
C GLU A 51 -14.02 1.40 3.35
N CYS A 52 -14.09 2.24 2.32
CA CYS A 52 -13.92 1.88 0.92
C CYS A 52 -12.57 2.40 0.40
N PHE A 53 -11.70 1.50 -0.04
CA PHE A 53 -10.39 1.85 -0.58
C PHE A 53 -10.23 1.42 -2.03
N VAL A 54 -9.47 2.21 -2.78
CA VAL A 54 -8.95 1.85 -4.10
C VAL A 54 -7.48 1.45 -3.96
N VAL A 55 -7.08 0.38 -4.65
CA VAL A 55 -5.68 0.00 -4.86
C VAL A 55 -5.39 0.10 -6.34
N THR A 56 -4.54 1.08 -6.73
CA THR A 56 -4.15 1.29 -8.13
C THR A 56 -2.81 0.61 -8.41
N GLY A 57 -2.81 -0.32 -9.35
CA GLY A 57 -1.68 -1.21 -9.66
C GLY A 57 -1.78 -2.52 -8.88
N LEU A 58 -2.18 -3.58 -9.56
CA LEU A 58 -2.37 -4.92 -8.98
C LEU A 58 -1.16 -5.83 -9.24
N GLY A 59 0.05 -5.26 -9.12
CA GLY A 59 1.29 -6.01 -9.03
C GLY A 59 1.38 -6.76 -7.70
N LEU A 60 2.54 -7.33 -7.39
CA LEU A 60 2.73 -8.12 -6.18
C LEU A 60 2.36 -7.35 -4.91
N ILE A 61 2.89 -6.13 -4.73
CA ILE A 61 2.58 -5.29 -3.55
C ILE A 61 1.09 -4.93 -3.53
N GLY A 62 0.51 -4.55 -4.67
CA GLY A 62 -0.92 -4.23 -4.74
C GLY A 62 -1.82 -5.39 -4.36
N LEU A 63 -1.52 -6.62 -4.79
CA LEU A 63 -2.28 -7.80 -4.43
C LEU A 63 -2.14 -8.17 -2.94
N LEU A 64 -0.98 -7.93 -2.34
CA LEU A 64 -0.79 -8.07 -0.88
C LEU A 64 -1.61 -7.01 -0.13
N CYS A 65 -1.63 -5.75 -0.61
CA CYS A 65 -2.45 -4.69 -0.02
C CYS A 65 -3.95 -4.99 -0.11
N VAL A 66 -4.43 -5.55 -1.22
CA VAL A 66 -5.82 -5.99 -1.35
C VAL A 66 -6.18 -6.98 -0.24
N GLN A 67 -5.36 -7.99 -0.02
CA GLN A 67 -5.60 -9.00 1.02
C GLN A 67 -5.61 -8.39 2.43
N MET A 68 -4.61 -7.56 2.75
CA MET A 68 -4.53 -6.91 4.06
C MET A 68 -5.70 -5.96 4.34
N LEU A 69 -6.12 -5.15 3.37
CA LEU A 69 -7.29 -4.27 3.51
C LEU A 69 -8.58 -5.07 3.66
N ARG A 70 -8.74 -6.17 2.92
CA ARG A 70 -9.88 -7.08 3.07
C ARG A 70 -9.92 -7.74 4.45
N ALA A 71 -8.76 -8.22 4.94
CA ALA A 71 -8.63 -8.78 6.29
C ALA A 71 -8.95 -7.75 7.38
N ASN A 72 -8.65 -6.46 7.14
CA ASN A 72 -8.99 -5.35 8.04
C ASN A 72 -10.48 -4.93 7.97
N GLY A 73 -11.31 -5.64 7.22
CA GLY A 73 -12.74 -5.38 7.11
C GLY A 73 -13.11 -4.23 6.17
N CYS A 74 -12.20 -3.79 5.31
CA CYS A 74 -12.45 -2.76 4.32
C CYS A 74 -13.03 -3.35 3.03
N ARG A 75 -13.79 -2.54 2.30
CA ARG A 75 -14.14 -2.82 0.90
C ARG A 75 -13.01 -2.34 0.00
N VAL A 76 -12.66 -3.14 -1.02
CA VAL A 76 -11.52 -2.84 -1.90
C VAL A 76 -11.94 -2.89 -3.35
N LEU A 77 -11.57 -1.83 -4.10
CA LEU A 77 -11.63 -1.75 -5.55
C LEU A 77 -10.20 -1.74 -6.10
N GLY A 78 -9.83 -2.76 -6.86
CA GLY A 78 -8.52 -2.86 -7.50
C GLY A 78 -8.55 -2.33 -8.93
N ILE A 79 -7.52 -1.61 -9.35
CA ILE A 79 -7.41 -1.04 -10.71
C ILE A 79 -6.11 -1.49 -11.37
N ASP A 80 -6.19 -2.10 -12.55
CA ASP A 80 -5.02 -2.45 -13.38
C ASP A 80 -5.43 -2.56 -14.85
N PHE A 81 -4.44 -2.57 -15.75
CA PHE A 81 -4.62 -2.86 -17.17
C PHE A 81 -4.67 -4.37 -17.47
N ASP A 82 -4.07 -5.20 -16.62
CA ASP A 82 -3.91 -6.63 -16.82
C ASP A 82 -5.12 -7.41 -16.27
N SER A 83 -5.85 -8.07 -17.17
CA SER A 83 -7.02 -8.89 -16.80
C SER A 83 -6.68 -10.00 -15.81
N LYS A 84 -5.50 -10.64 -15.91
CA LYS A 84 -5.10 -11.72 -14.99
C LYS A 84 -4.85 -11.21 -13.59
N LYS A 85 -4.32 -9.99 -13.46
CA LYS A 85 -4.13 -9.33 -12.15
C LYS A 85 -5.49 -8.94 -11.54
N CYS A 86 -6.41 -8.41 -12.34
CA CYS A 86 -7.78 -8.14 -11.92
C CYS A 86 -8.47 -9.42 -11.42
N GLU A 87 -8.39 -10.52 -12.16
CA GLU A 87 -8.94 -11.82 -11.75
C GLU A 87 -8.34 -12.33 -10.43
N ARG A 88 -7.03 -12.13 -10.21
CA ARG A 88 -6.39 -12.49 -8.94
C ARG A 88 -6.92 -11.64 -7.78
N ALA A 89 -7.05 -10.32 -7.99
CA ALA A 89 -7.62 -9.42 -6.98
C ALA A 89 -9.07 -9.80 -6.63
N GLN A 90 -9.87 -10.21 -7.62
CA GLN A 90 -11.23 -10.71 -7.38
C GLN A 90 -11.24 -11.98 -6.50
N LYS A 91 -10.29 -12.91 -6.71
CA LYS A 91 -10.14 -14.09 -5.84
C LYS A 91 -9.83 -13.72 -4.40
N PHE A 92 -9.18 -12.58 -4.16
CA PHE A 92 -8.92 -12.02 -2.84
C PHE A 92 -10.07 -11.15 -2.29
N GLY A 93 -11.21 -11.11 -3.01
CA GLY A 93 -12.42 -10.43 -2.56
C GLY A 93 -12.50 -8.94 -2.90
N ALA A 94 -11.68 -8.43 -3.83
CA ALA A 94 -11.83 -7.09 -4.37
C ALA A 94 -12.85 -7.06 -5.52
N GLU A 95 -13.53 -5.93 -5.69
CA GLU A 95 -14.10 -5.54 -6.99
C GLU A 95 -12.96 -4.99 -7.87
N THR A 96 -13.09 -4.99 -9.19
CA THR A 96 -11.97 -4.57 -10.05
C THR A 96 -12.41 -3.70 -11.23
N VAL A 97 -11.51 -2.82 -11.66
CA VAL A 97 -11.58 -2.05 -12.90
C VAL A 97 -10.44 -2.50 -13.80
N ASN A 98 -10.78 -2.89 -15.01
CA ASN A 98 -9.81 -3.22 -16.04
C ASN A 98 -9.70 -2.10 -17.07
N LEU A 99 -8.66 -1.30 -16.96
CA LEU A 99 -8.44 -0.14 -17.82
C LEU A 99 -8.26 -0.53 -19.31
N SER A 100 -7.78 -1.74 -19.61
CA SER A 100 -7.63 -2.19 -21.00
C SER A 100 -8.97 -2.44 -21.71
N LYS A 101 -10.07 -2.54 -20.95
CA LYS A 101 -11.43 -2.67 -21.48
C LYS A 101 -12.13 -1.33 -21.66
N GLY A 102 -11.46 -0.21 -21.42
CA GLY A 102 -12.04 1.12 -21.49
C GLY A 102 -12.96 1.48 -20.33
N GLU A 103 -12.89 0.74 -19.22
CA GLU A 103 -13.63 1.07 -18.01
C GLU A 103 -13.07 2.35 -17.37
N ASP A 104 -13.94 3.29 -17.03
CA ASP A 104 -13.56 4.53 -16.35
C ASP A 104 -13.45 4.29 -14.83
N PRO A 105 -12.24 4.40 -14.23
CA PRO A 105 -12.03 4.11 -12.82
C PRO A 105 -12.79 5.08 -11.90
N VAL A 106 -12.99 6.34 -12.32
CA VAL A 106 -13.70 7.34 -11.51
C VAL A 106 -15.18 7.01 -11.44
N ILE A 107 -15.78 6.66 -12.57
CA ILE A 107 -17.21 6.27 -12.63
C ILE A 107 -17.46 5.01 -11.81
N VAL A 108 -16.60 4.00 -11.95
CA VAL A 108 -16.74 2.74 -11.19
C VAL A 108 -16.54 2.98 -9.70
N ALA A 109 -15.54 3.80 -9.29
CA ALA A 109 -15.32 4.13 -7.89
C ALA A 109 -16.50 4.90 -7.26
N GLN A 110 -17.17 5.77 -8.04
CA GLN A 110 -18.40 6.42 -7.58
C GLN A 110 -19.53 5.41 -7.31
N GLY A 111 -19.74 4.47 -8.22
CA GLY A 111 -20.71 3.38 -8.02
C GLY A 111 -20.35 2.52 -6.81
N PHE A 112 -19.09 2.09 -6.71
CA PHE A 112 -18.55 1.29 -5.61
C PHE A 112 -18.74 1.96 -4.26
N SER A 113 -18.52 3.27 -4.16
CA SER A 113 -18.67 4.06 -2.93
C SER A 113 -20.11 4.56 -2.69
N ARG A 114 -21.07 4.14 -3.51
CA ARG A 114 -22.48 4.58 -3.44
C ARG A 114 -22.65 6.09 -3.62
N GLY A 115 -21.86 6.68 -4.52
CA GLY A 115 -21.88 8.11 -4.83
C GLY A 115 -21.19 9.02 -3.81
N ARG A 116 -20.56 8.47 -2.76
CA ARG A 116 -19.91 9.27 -1.69
C ARG A 116 -18.46 9.63 -2.00
N GLY A 117 -17.83 8.92 -2.92
CA GLY A 117 -16.38 8.86 -3.10
C GLY A 117 -15.72 7.90 -2.12
N VAL A 118 -14.53 7.41 -2.46
CA VAL A 118 -13.81 6.44 -1.62
C VAL A 118 -13.08 7.12 -0.47
N ASP A 119 -12.86 6.40 0.62
CA ASP A 119 -12.18 6.89 1.82
C ASP A 119 -10.69 7.12 1.58
N GLY A 120 -10.10 6.33 0.68
CA GLY A 120 -8.73 6.55 0.27
C GLY A 120 -8.30 5.72 -0.93
N VAL A 121 -7.16 6.11 -1.50
CA VAL A 121 -6.51 5.46 -2.63
C VAL A 121 -5.07 5.12 -2.27
N LEU A 122 -4.71 3.85 -2.40
CA LEU A 122 -3.35 3.36 -2.24
C LEU A 122 -2.75 3.14 -3.64
N ILE A 123 -1.73 3.91 -3.99
CA ILE A 123 -1.09 3.83 -5.29
C ILE A 123 0.13 2.93 -5.19
N THR A 124 0.06 1.75 -5.79
CA THR A 124 1.15 0.76 -5.89
C THR A 124 1.64 0.58 -7.33
N ALA A 125 1.11 1.38 -8.25
CA ALA A 125 1.50 1.40 -9.65
C ALA A 125 2.90 1.98 -9.87
N ALA A 126 3.54 1.58 -10.98
CA ALA A 126 4.77 2.18 -11.49
C ALA A 126 4.51 2.73 -12.91
N THR A 127 4.56 4.07 -13.05
CA THR A 127 4.35 4.77 -14.33
C THR A 127 4.93 6.18 -14.25
N GLN A 128 5.22 6.78 -15.41
CA GLN A 128 5.63 8.19 -15.48
C GLN A 128 4.43 9.17 -15.56
N SER A 129 3.22 8.65 -15.67
CA SER A 129 2.01 9.46 -15.81
C SER A 129 1.58 10.09 -14.49
N ASP A 130 1.15 11.34 -14.54
CA ASP A 130 0.49 12.07 -13.44
C ASP A 130 -1.00 11.72 -13.32
N GLU A 131 -1.58 11.08 -14.34
CA GLU A 131 -3.00 10.80 -14.43
C GLU A 131 -3.51 9.94 -13.28
N VAL A 132 -2.67 9.03 -12.77
CA VAL A 132 -3.00 8.16 -11.62
C VAL A 132 -3.34 8.99 -10.39
N ILE A 133 -2.59 10.08 -10.12
CA ILE A 133 -2.85 10.95 -8.97
C ILE A 133 -4.11 11.79 -9.20
N HIS A 134 -4.29 12.33 -10.41
CA HIS A 134 -5.48 13.09 -10.77
C HIS A 134 -6.75 12.26 -10.55
N GLN A 135 -6.83 11.08 -11.15
CA GLN A 135 -7.94 10.15 -10.98
C GLN A 135 -8.14 9.72 -9.52
N SER A 136 -7.05 9.53 -8.76
CA SER A 136 -7.13 9.22 -7.33
C SER A 136 -7.83 10.32 -6.54
N ALA A 137 -7.52 11.58 -6.84
CA ALA A 137 -8.18 12.71 -6.20
C ALA A 137 -9.66 12.84 -6.61
N GLU A 138 -9.99 12.53 -7.87
CA GLU A 138 -11.37 12.51 -8.34
C GLU A 138 -12.21 11.43 -7.67
N MET A 139 -11.65 10.23 -7.47
CA MET A 139 -12.31 9.12 -6.79
C MET A 139 -12.56 9.38 -5.31
N CYS A 140 -11.66 10.13 -4.64
CA CYS A 140 -11.75 10.39 -3.20
C CYS A 140 -12.98 11.22 -2.81
N ARG A 141 -13.56 10.92 -1.66
CA ARG A 141 -14.49 11.82 -0.96
C ARG A 141 -13.78 13.06 -0.40
N LYS A 142 -14.54 14.02 0.10
CA LYS A 142 -13.96 15.11 0.91
C LYS A 142 -13.17 14.53 2.09
N ARG A 143 -11.97 15.10 2.33
CA ARG A 143 -11.02 14.66 3.37
C ARG A 143 -10.61 13.19 3.22
N GLY A 144 -10.62 12.68 1.97
CA GLY A 144 -10.05 11.38 1.63
C GLY A 144 -8.53 11.39 1.72
N ARG A 145 -7.92 10.22 1.64
CA ARG A 145 -6.48 10.01 1.81
C ARG A 145 -5.90 9.35 0.58
N ILE A 146 -4.78 9.86 0.09
CA ILE A 146 -4.02 9.24 -1.00
C ILE A 146 -2.64 8.91 -0.45
N VAL A 147 -2.23 7.65 -0.54
CA VAL A 147 -0.89 7.22 -0.16
C VAL A 147 -0.19 6.60 -1.36
N LEU A 148 0.98 7.14 -1.67
CA LEU A 148 1.85 6.66 -2.74
C LEU A 148 2.90 5.70 -2.17
N VAL A 149 2.79 4.43 -2.55
CA VAL A 149 3.77 3.36 -2.27
C VAL A 149 4.62 3.07 -3.49
N GLY A 150 4.03 3.15 -4.68
CA GLY A 150 4.70 2.93 -5.95
C GLY A 150 5.48 4.15 -6.45
N VAL A 151 5.66 4.22 -7.76
CA VAL A 151 6.39 5.32 -8.42
C VAL A 151 5.53 5.85 -9.56
N VAL A 152 5.05 7.08 -9.44
CA VAL A 152 4.25 7.75 -10.47
C VAL A 152 4.75 9.19 -10.68
N GLY A 153 4.27 9.85 -11.73
CA GLY A 153 4.50 11.28 -11.89
C GLY A 153 3.89 12.08 -10.74
N LEU A 154 4.57 13.15 -10.30
CA LEU A 154 4.18 13.96 -9.14
C LEU A 154 3.89 15.41 -9.51
N ASN A 155 3.40 15.66 -10.73
CA ASN A 155 2.94 16.98 -11.11
C ASN A 155 1.53 17.23 -10.54
N LEU A 156 1.49 17.64 -9.27
CA LEU A 156 0.24 17.81 -8.52
C LEU A 156 -0.50 19.07 -8.93
N ARG A 157 -1.78 18.96 -9.22
CA ARG A 157 -2.66 20.10 -9.48
C ARG A 157 -3.38 20.50 -8.19
N ARG A 158 -3.20 21.73 -7.75
CA ARG A 158 -3.82 22.21 -6.50
C ARG A 158 -5.34 21.98 -6.49
N ASP A 159 -6.01 22.15 -7.63
CA ASP A 159 -7.47 22.06 -7.72
C ASP A 159 -8.02 20.67 -7.45
N ASP A 160 -7.23 19.62 -7.69
CA ASP A 160 -7.62 18.23 -7.41
C ASP A 160 -7.77 18.00 -5.89
N PHE A 161 -6.97 18.69 -5.09
CA PHE A 161 -6.89 18.49 -3.64
C PHE A 161 -7.68 19.52 -2.84
N PHE A 162 -7.60 20.79 -3.25
CA PHE A 162 -8.10 21.95 -2.49
C PHE A 162 -9.59 21.86 -2.15
N LYS A 163 -10.45 21.55 -3.12
CA LYS A 163 -11.91 21.53 -2.92
C LYS A 163 -12.38 20.42 -1.98
N LYS A 164 -11.57 19.38 -1.85
CA LYS A 164 -11.88 18.19 -1.04
C LYS A 164 -11.03 18.07 0.22
N GLU A 165 -10.06 18.96 0.45
CA GLU A 165 -9.08 18.86 1.56
C GLU A 165 -8.42 17.48 1.63
N ILE A 166 -7.97 16.94 0.48
CA ILE A 166 -7.39 15.60 0.40
C ILE A 166 -6.00 15.61 1.05
N THR A 167 -5.72 14.59 1.86
CA THR A 167 -4.38 14.31 2.36
C THR A 167 -3.62 13.48 1.32
N PHE A 168 -2.42 13.91 0.95
CA PHE A 168 -1.50 13.14 0.11
C PHE A 168 -0.20 12.88 0.87
N GLN A 169 0.24 11.63 0.88
CA GLN A 169 1.47 11.24 1.55
C GLN A 169 2.23 10.19 0.75
N VAL A 170 3.56 10.31 0.70
CA VAL A 170 4.44 9.30 0.15
C VAL A 170 4.87 8.35 1.26
N SER A 171 4.75 7.05 1.03
CA SER A 171 5.18 6.01 1.96
C SER A 171 6.67 5.75 1.81
N ALA A 172 7.38 5.66 2.93
CA ALA A 172 8.81 5.36 2.95
C ALA A 172 9.03 3.87 3.23
N SER A 173 9.26 3.10 2.18
CA SER A 173 9.62 1.67 2.25
C SER A 173 8.73 0.89 3.23
N TYR A 174 9.29 0.14 4.17
CA TYR A 174 8.58 -0.68 5.16
C TYR A 174 8.43 -0.01 6.54
N GLY A 175 8.69 1.31 6.62
CA GLY A 175 8.26 2.10 7.77
C GLY A 175 9.36 2.77 8.57
N PRO A 176 9.01 3.33 9.73
CA PRO A 176 9.93 4.06 10.59
C PRO A 176 11.16 3.24 10.99
N GLY A 177 12.30 3.88 10.94
CA GLY A 177 13.62 3.28 11.15
C GLY A 177 14.40 3.14 9.84
N ARG A 178 13.70 3.10 8.69
CA ARG A 178 14.37 2.97 7.39
C ARG A 178 15.23 4.19 7.09
N TYR A 179 16.49 3.92 6.71
CA TYR A 179 17.54 4.94 6.46
C TYR A 179 18.00 5.71 7.70
N ASP A 180 17.64 5.26 8.90
CA ASP A 180 18.15 5.82 10.15
C ASP A 180 19.26 4.90 10.71
N SER A 181 20.51 5.37 10.66
CA SER A 181 21.66 4.57 11.14
C SER A 181 21.59 4.23 12.62
N PHE A 182 21.00 5.10 13.45
CA PHE A 182 20.75 4.83 14.86
C PHE A 182 19.87 3.58 15.06
N TYR A 183 18.87 3.40 14.19
CA TYR A 183 17.97 2.24 14.23
C TYR A 183 18.54 1.03 13.48
N GLU A 184 18.94 1.21 12.21
CA GLU A 184 19.38 0.09 11.36
C GLU A 184 20.78 -0.40 11.75
N ASP A 185 21.79 0.49 11.82
CA ASP A 185 23.19 0.09 11.97
C ASP A 185 23.57 -0.14 13.43
N ASP A 186 23.19 0.80 14.31
CA ASP A 186 23.51 0.72 15.75
C ASP A 186 22.57 -0.23 16.51
N GLY A 187 21.44 -0.60 15.87
CA GLY A 187 20.48 -1.56 16.43
C GLY A 187 19.70 -1.03 17.63
N ASN A 188 19.56 0.29 17.77
CA ASN A 188 18.70 0.88 18.78
C ASN A 188 17.25 0.82 18.36
N ASP A 189 16.33 0.72 19.31
CA ASP A 189 14.89 0.75 19.02
C ASP A 189 14.28 2.07 19.48
N TYR A 190 13.19 2.47 18.82
CA TYR A 190 12.38 3.59 19.26
C TYR A 190 11.44 3.18 20.39
N PRO A 191 11.18 4.06 21.38
CA PRO A 191 10.19 3.79 22.41
C PRO A 191 8.81 3.46 21.79
N VAL A 192 8.25 2.31 22.13
CA VAL A 192 6.99 1.80 21.56
C VAL A 192 5.83 2.79 21.68
N GLY A 193 5.80 3.58 22.77
CA GLY A 193 4.75 4.58 22.99
C GLY A 193 4.79 5.76 22.00
N PHE A 194 5.92 5.99 21.34
CA PHE A 194 6.09 7.06 20.36
C PHE A 194 6.13 6.56 18.93
N VAL A 195 6.75 5.39 18.70
CA VAL A 195 6.83 4.75 17.37
C VAL A 195 6.35 3.32 17.49
N ARG A 196 5.04 3.12 17.35
CA ARG A 196 4.42 1.78 17.51
C ARG A 196 4.86 0.81 16.41
N TRP A 197 4.95 1.28 15.18
CA TRP A 197 5.19 0.45 14.01
C TRP A 197 6.49 0.84 13.32
N THR A 198 7.60 0.25 13.81
CA THR A 198 8.91 0.33 13.15
C THR A 198 8.96 -0.66 11.99
N GLU A 199 9.97 -0.53 11.14
CA GLU A 199 10.19 -1.48 10.04
C GLU A 199 10.26 -2.93 10.53
N GLN A 200 10.97 -3.21 11.64
CA GLN A 200 11.03 -4.56 12.20
C GLN A 200 9.66 -5.05 12.67
N ARG A 201 8.88 -4.20 13.36
CA ARG A 201 7.53 -4.55 13.82
C ARG A 201 6.52 -4.66 12.68
N ASN A 202 6.82 -4.14 11.50
CA ASN A 202 6.05 -4.38 10.29
C ASN A 202 6.40 -5.71 9.63
N PHE A 203 7.56 -6.32 9.94
CA PHE A 203 7.91 -7.68 9.50
C PHE A 203 7.23 -8.76 10.36
N GLU A 204 6.96 -8.51 11.61
CA GLU A 204 6.23 -9.40 12.56
C GLU A 204 4.76 -9.57 12.15
#